data_f259233a8a34ada7d8b8e4147a413428
#
_entry.id   f259233a8a34ada7d8b8e4147a413428
#
_cell.length_a   1.000
_cell.length_b   1.000
_cell.length_c   1.000
_cell.angle_alpha   90.00
_cell.angle_beta   90.00
_cell.angle_gamma   90.00
#
_symmetry.space_group_name_H-M   'P 1'
#
loop_
_entity.id
_entity.type
_entity.pdbx_description
1 polymer ?
#
loop_
_entity_poly.entity_id
_entity_poly.type
_entity_poly.pdbx_seq_one_letter_code
_entity_poly.pdbx_strand_id
1 'polypeptide(L)'
;MSKNKEIYGVIGAGSFGTAVANLLAENAKVLLYARNKKTVALMQSSRIHKNQDLHENITVINEIEELTTNCNLIFPVIPSSSFSSMLDDFKNHLNPSHILIHATKGLYVEKELTNETILKKDDVLTMSELILSKTSVVRVGCMAGPNLASELALKQPAATVIASPFDEVILLGQKALTSSRLRVYGSNELMGVELAGVLKNYVAIAAGILAGLGYGENSKAMLITSGMAESIYIAKALGSNEKAFLGMAGVGDLIATCNSSKSRNNTVGRYLAEGLTIEEINEKMTEVAEGVKTVQILHALRNYNIVAPIADVMNKIIYEGVSIETGLGLLMRFPTTEDTDFVN
;
A
#
# COMPACT_ATOMS: atom_id res chain seq x y z
N MET A 1 -25.39 -1.17 -32.29
CA MET A 1 -24.19 -0.46 -31.84
C MET A 1 -23.34 -1.46 -31.05
N SER A 2 -22.21 -1.89 -31.60
CA SER A 2 -21.24 -2.75 -30.92
C SER A 2 -20.76 -1.99 -29.68
N LYS A 3 -21.09 -2.46 -28.46
CA LYS A 3 -20.43 -1.99 -27.24
C LYS A 3 -18.93 -2.28 -27.40
N ASN A 4 -18.13 -1.27 -27.72
CA ASN A 4 -16.67 -1.42 -27.54
C ASN A 4 -16.46 -1.95 -26.13
N LYS A 5 -15.93 -3.16 -26.01
CA LYS A 5 -15.59 -3.72 -24.69
C LYS A 5 -14.54 -2.79 -24.08
N GLU A 6 -14.84 -2.23 -22.91
CA GLU A 6 -13.88 -1.42 -22.15
C GLU A 6 -12.59 -2.22 -21.97
N ILE A 7 -11.45 -1.55 -22.09
CA ILE A 7 -10.12 -2.13 -21.86
C ILE A 7 -9.52 -1.38 -20.67
N TYR A 8 -9.11 -2.11 -19.66
CA TYR A 8 -8.46 -1.56 -18.48
C TYR A 8 -6.95 -1.81 -18.53
N GLY A 9 -6.19 -0.83 -18.06
CA GLY A 9 -4.74 -0.92 -17.96
C GLY A 9 -4.29 -1.26 -16.54
N VAL A 10 -3.25 -2.10 -16.41
CA VAL A 10 -2.55 -2.32 -15.14
C VAL A 10 -1.06 -2.09 -15.38
N ILE A 11 -0.44 -1.24 -14.58
CA ILE A 11 1.01 -1.00 -14.60
C ILE A 11 1.64 -1.74 -13.43
N GLY A 12 2.44 -2.75 -13.75
CA GLY A 12 3.17 -3.55 -12.77
C GLY A 12 2.70 -4.99 -12.66
N ALA A 13 3.59 -5.92 -13.03
CA ALA A 13 3.36 -7.36 -12.98
C ALA A 13 4.02 -8.00 -11.75
N GLY A 14 3.89 -7.37 -10.56
CA GLY A 14 4.17 -7.99 -9.27
C GLY A 14 3.05 -8.94 -8.83
N SER A 15 3.20 -9.59 -7.69
CA SER A 15 2.17 -10.50 -7.15
C SER A 15 0.80 -9.81 -7.01
N PHE A 16 0.76 -8.58 -6.50
CA PHE A 16 -0.48 -7.84 -6.34
C PHE A 16 -1.01 -7.27 -7.67
N GLY A 17 -0.14 -6.78 -8.56
CA GLY A 17 -0.55 -6.30 -9.89
C GLY A 17 -1.15 -7.41 -10.74
N THR A 18 -0.60 -8.63 -10.68
CA THR A 18 -1.18 -9.81 -11.34
C THR A 18 -2.56 -10.15 -10.77
N ALA A 19 -2.72 -10.07 -9.44
CA ALA A 19 -4.01 -10.31 -8.79
C ALA A 19 -5.07 -9.26 -9.21
N VAL A 20 -4.69 -7.97 -9.24
CA VAL A 20 -5.58 -6.87 -9.71
C VAL A 20 -5.95 -7.06 -11.18
N ALA A 21 -4.99 -7.42 -12.05
CA ALA A 21 -5.26 -7.70 -13.45
C ALA A 21 -6.28 -8.86 -13.61
N ASN A 22 -6.14 -9.92 -12.83
CA ASN A 22 -7.08 -11.04 -12.81
C ASN A 22 -8.49 -10.62 -12.34
N LEU A 23 -8.59 -9.75 -11.33
CA LEU A 23 -9.89 -9.21 -10.86
C LEU A 23 -10.58 -8.37 -11.95
N LEU A 24 -9.85 -7.47 -12.59
CA LEU A 24 -10.36 -6.64 -13.67
C LEU A 24 -10.78 -7.48 -14.88
N ALA A 25 -10.04 -8.55 -15.17
CA ALA A 25 -10.28 -9.43 -16.28
C ALA A 25 -11.58 -10.26 -16.18
N GLU A 26 -12.17 -10.35 -14.99
CA GLU A 26 -13.51 -10.93 -14.80
C GLU A 26 -14.61 -10.07 -15.48
N ASN A 27 -14.37 -8.75 -15.61
CA ASN A 27 -15.36 -7.80 -16.13
C ASN A 27 -15.05 -7.28 -17.54
N ALA A 28 -13.76 -7.23 -17.94
CA ALA A 28 -13.35 -6.61 -19.20
C ALA A 28 -12.04 -7.21 -19.74
N LYS A 29 -11.56 -6.71 -20.89
CA LYS A 29 -10.20 -6.97 -21.34
C LYS A 29 -9.21 -6.15 -20.53
N VAL A 30 -8.00 -6.69 -20.31
CA VAL A 30 -6.95 -6.04 -19.53
C VAL A 30 -5.63 -6.06 -20.29
N LEU A 31 -4.97 -4.90 -20.36
CA LEU A 31 -3.58 -4.79 -20.75
C LEU A 31 -2.74 -4.74 -19.47
N LEU A 32 -1.90 -5.74 -19.25
CA LEU A 32 -0.97 -5.81 -18.13
C LEU A 32 0.43 -5.43 -18.59
N TYR A 33 0.87 -4.24 -18.21
CA TYR A 33 2.19 -3.74 -18.56
C TYR A 33 3.26 -4.27 -17.59
N ALA A 34 4.31 -4.85 -18.16
CA ALA A 34 5.53 -5.23 -17.44
C ALA A 34 6.77 -4.68 -18.16
N ARG A 35 7.65 -4.00 -17.41
CA ARG A 35 8.86 -3.34 -17.95
C ARG A 35 9.85 -4.31 -18.58
N ASN A 36 9.99 -5.52 -18.01
CA ASN A 36 10.97 -6.50 -18.45
C ASN A 36 10.44 -7.37 -19.58
N LYS A 37 11.03 -7.25 -20.79
CA LYS A 37 10.65 -8.02 -21.98
C LYS A 37 10.72 -9.54 -21.79
N LYS A 38 11.69 -10.04 -21.01
CA LYS A 38 11.79 -11.49 -20.71
C LYS A 38 10.62 -11.95 -19.86
N THR A 39 10.22 -11.14 -18.87
CA THR A 39 9.04 -11.43 -18.04
C THR A 39 7.78 -11.43 -18.90
N VAL A 40 7.61 -10.48 -19.81
CA VAL A 40 6.46 -10.44 -20.74
C VAL A 40 6.40 -11.70 -21.59
N ALA A 41 7.51 -12.09 -22.25
CA ALA A 41 7.56 -13.30 -23.08
C ALA A 41 7.22 -14.57 -22.28
N LEU A 42 7.73 -14.66 -21.03
CA LEU A 42 7.41 -15.79 -20.14
C LEU A 42 5.92 -15.83 -19.78
N MET A 43 5.35 -14.68 -19.39
CA MET A 43 3.93 -14.58 -19.04
C MET A 43 3.00 -14.87 -20.22
N GLN A 44 3.38 -14.45 -21.42
CA GLN A 44 2.62 -14.72 -22.65
C GLN A 44 2.63 -16.21 -22.99
N SER A 45 3.78 -16.89 -22.83
CA SER A 45 3.93 -18.30 -23.18
C SER A 45 3.36 -19.24 -22.13
N SER A 46 3.64 -19.01 -20.84
CA SER A 46 3.23 -19.91 -19.75
C SER A 46 1.81 -19.66 -19.27
N ARG A 47 1.28 -18.46 -19.46
CA ARG A 47 0.03 -17.99 -18.86
C ARG A 47 0.01 -18.10 -17.32
N ILE A 48 1.17 -18.22 -16.68
CA ILE A 48 1.34 -18.29 -15.22
C ILE A 48 2.36 -17.25 -14.81
N HIS A 49 2.08 -16.48 -13.75
CA HIS A 49 3.01 -15.55 -13.16
C HIS A 49 2.80 -15.42 -11.64
N LYS A 50 3.91 -15.42 -10.87
CA LYS A 50 3.84 -15.30 -9.40
C LYS A 50 2.88 -16.32 -8.76
N ASN A 51 2.90 -17.57 -9.24
CA ASN A 51 2.01 -18.68 -8.84
C ASN A 51 0.51 -18.35 -9.04
N GLN A 52 0.18 -17.54 -10.05
CA GLN A 52 -1.18 -17.20 -10.43
C GLN A 52 -1.38 -17.49 -11.94
N ASP A 53 -2.47 -18.15 -12.29
CA ASP A 53 -2.91 -18.28 -13.67
C ASP A 53 -3.39 -16.90 -14.17
N LEU A 54 -3.03 -16.55 -15.40
CA LEU A 54 -3.52 -15.35 -16.05
C LEU A 54 -4.86 -15.62 -16.72
N HIS A 55 -5.87 -14.83 -16.36
CA HIS A 55 -7.18 -14.88 -17.00
C HIS A 55 -7.07 -14.70 -18.52
N GLU A 56 -7.90 -15.37 -19.32
CA GLU A 56 -7.88 -15.32 -20.78
C GLU A 56 -8.01 -13.89 -21.35
N ASN A 57 -8.73 -13.01 -20.67
CA ASN A 57 -8.91 -11.61 -21.02
C ASN A 57 -7.67 -10.73 -20.77
N ILE A 58 -6.57 -11.25 -20.24
CA ILE A 58 -5.33 -10.51 -20.00
C ILE A 58 -4.39 -10.64 -21.20
N THR A 59 -4.01 -9.50 -21.76
CA THR A 59 -2.88 -9.37 -22.70
C THR A 59 -1.72 -8.73 -21.97
N VAL A 60 -0.57 -9.40 -21.94
CA VAL A 60 0.65 -8.86 -21.31
C VAL A 60 1.44 -8.08 -22.36
N ILE A 61 1.82 -6.85 -22.03
CA ILE A 61 2.51 -5.93 -22.94
C ILE A 61 3.73 -5.28 -22.27
N ASN A 62 4.60 -4.68 -23.06
CA ASN A 62 5.72 -3.87 -22.56
C ASN A 62 5.89 -2.51 -23.24
N GLU A 63 4.93 -2.12 -24.07
CA GLU A 63 4.94 -0.82 -24.75
C GLU A 63 3.97 0.14 -24.03
N ILE A 64 4.51 1.29 -23.58
CA ILE A 64 3.75 2.31 -22.83
C ILE A 64 2.65 2.91 -23.69
N GLU A 65 2.98 3.23 -24.95
CA GLU A 65 2.05 3.83 -25.90
C GLU A 65 0.85 2.91 -26.18
N GLU A 66 1.07 1.60 -26.27
CA GLU A 66 0.00 0.62 -26.44
C GLU A 66 -0.98 0.66 -25.25
N LEU A 67 -0.45 0.75 -24.01
CA LEU A 67 -1.29 0.85 -22.83
C LEU A 67 -2.12 2.13 -22.82
N THR A 68 -1.44 3.28 -22.98
CA THR A 68 -2.06 4.61 -22.80
C THR A 68 -3.00 5.00 -23.94
N THR A 69 -2.77 4.48 -25.15
CA THR A 69 -3.68 4.69 -26.28
C THR A 69 -4.97 3.89 -26.16
N ASN A 70 -4.91 2.69 -25.55
CA ASN A 70 -6.07 1.78 -25.50
C ASN A 70 -6.84 1.84 -24.18
N CYS A 71 -6.25 2.40 -23.10
CA CYS A 71 -6.84 2.37 -21.76
C CYS A 71 -7.01 3.78 -21.20
N ASN A 72 -8.24 4.21 -20.97
CA ASN A 72 -8.50 5.45 -20.23
C ASN A 72 -8.45 5.24 -18.71
N LEU A 73 -8.85 4.07 -18.21
CA LEU A 73 -8.78 3.69 -16.80
C LEU A 73 -7.56 2.77 -16.60
N ILE A 74 -6.61 3.24 -15.80
CA ILE A 74 -5.31 2.58 -15.58
C ILE A 74 -5.07 2.41 -14.09
N PHE A 75 -4.58 1.24 -13.70
CA PHE A 75 -4.26 0.90 -12.32
C PHE A 75 -2.73 0.75 -12.15
N PRO A 76 -2.03 1.76 -11.62
CA PRO A 76 -0.64 1.61 -11.18
C PRO A 76 -0.56 0.75 -9.91
N VAL A 77 0.13 -0.40 -10.02
CA VAL A 77 0.26 -1.38 -8.91
C VAL A 77 1.73 -1.78 -8.78
N ILE A 78 2.55 -0.84 -8.32
CA ILE A 78 3.99 -1.01 -8.18
C ILE A 78 4.45 -0.53 -6.79
N PRO A 79 5.65 -0.88 -6.32
CA PRO A 79 6.21 -0.36 -5.07
C PRO A 79 6.39 1.17 -5.10
N SER A 80 6.27 1.82 -3.93
CA SER A 80 6.44 3.28 -3.79
C SER A 80 7.83 3.75 -4.24
N SER A 81 8.86 2.94 -4.03
CA SER A 81 10.25 3.22 -4.46
C SER A 81 10.43 3.34 -5.97
N SER A 82 9.57 2.70 -6.75
CA SER A 82 9.60 2.75 -8.23
C SER A 82 8.55 3.68 -8.83
N PHE A 83 7.70 4.30 -7.99
CA PHE A 83 6.52 5.02 -8.48
C PHE A 83 6.91 6.30 -9.22
N SER A 84 7.84 7.07 -8.67
CA SER A 84 8.32 8.31 -9.29
C SER A 84 8.95 8.06 -10.66
N SER A 85 9.84 7.07 -10.78
CA SER A 85 10.47 6.73 -12.06
C SER A 85 9.46 6.21 -13.09
N MET A 86 8.46 5.45 -12.64
CA MET A 86 7.37 5.04 -13.53
C MET A 86 6.61 6.24 -14.08
N LEU A 87 6.29 7.23 -13.23
CA LEU A 87 5.63 8.45 -13.71
C LEU A 87 6.50 9.22 -14.71
N ASP A 88 7.82 9.27 -14.50
CA ASP A 88 8.74 9.90 -15.44
C ASP A 88 8.73 9.22 -16.83
N ASP A 89 8.62 7.88 -16.86
CA ASP A 89 8.50 7.10 -18.10
C ASP A 89 7.14 7.34 -18.80
N PHE A 90 6.06 7.48 -18.03
CA PHE A 90 4.69 7.53 -18.53
C PHE A 90 4.16 8.94 -18.80
N LYS A 91 4.69 9.99 -18.17
CA LYS A 91 4.12 11.36 -18.17
C LYS A 91 3.83 11.95 -19.56
N ASN A 92 4.67 11.63 -20.55
CA ASN A 92 4.50 12.14 -21.92
C ASN A 92 3.42 11.39 -22.73
N HIS A 93 2.96 10.23 -22.24
CA HIS A 93 1.90 9.42 -22.83
C HIS A 93 0.57 9.56 -22.09
N LEU A 94 0.59 10.18 -20.90
CA LEU A 94 -0.59 10.46 -20.10
C LEU A 94 -1.16 11.85 -20.44
N ASN A 95 -2.48 11.98 -20.39
CA ASN A 95 -3.19 13.22 -20.66
C ASN A 95 -4.40 13.36 -19.71
N PRO A 96 -5.10 14.51 -19.68
CA PRO A 96 -6.21 14.76 -18.76
C PRO A 96 -7.44 13.83 -18.95
N SER A 97 -7.53 13.08 -20.05
CA SER A 97 -8.62 12.11 -20.23
C SER A 97 -8.39 10.79 -19.48
N HIS A 98 -7.15 10.51 -19.10
CA HIS A 98 -6.85 9.32 -18.31
C HIS A 98 -7.36 9.43 -16.86
N ILE A 99 -7.67 8.29 -16.29
CA ILE A 99 -8.02 8.09 -14.88
C ILE A 99 -7.00 7.12 -14.30
N LEU A 100 -6.29 7.52 -13.25
CA LEU A 100 -5.35 6.65 -12.55
C LEU A 100 -5.91 6.28 -11.17
N ILE A 101 -6.09 4.98 -10.91
CA ILE A 101 -6.44 4.44 -9.59
C ILE A 101 -5.26 3.61 -9.12
N HIS A 102 -4.37 4.19 -8.32
CA HIS A 102 -3.22 3.44 -7.82
C HIS A 102 -3.58 2.52 -6.65
N ALA A 103 -2.77 1.48 -6.46
CA ALA A 103 -2.92 0.54 -5.34
C ALA A 103 -1.64 0.43 -4.49
N THR A 104 -0.77 1.42 -4.59
CA THR A 104 0.50 1.51 -3.88
C THR A 104 0.26 2.03 -2.46
N LYS A 105 0.80 1.35 -1.47
CA LYS A 105 0.64 1.66 -0.04
C LYS A 105 1.96 2.17 0.55
N GLY A 106 2.39 3.33 0.10
CA GLY A 106 3.63 3.99 0.53
C GLY A 106 3.56 5.50 0.33
N LEU A 107 4.57 6.21 0.82
CA LEU A 107 4.75 7.64 0.68
C LEU A 107 5.96 7.94 -0.21
N TYR A 108 5.93 9.09 -0.87
CA TYR A 108 7.05 9.60 -1.64
C TYR A 108 7.76 10.70 -0.87
N VAL A 109 9.09 10.61 -0.88
CA VAL A 109 10.00 11.66 -0.43
C VAL A 109 11.13 11.71 -1.45
N GLU A 110 11.47 12.91 -1.90
CA GLU A 110 12.54 13.11 -2.88
C GLU A 110 13.93 13.01 -2.24
N LYS A 111 14.03 13.46 -0.98
CA LYS A 111 15.28 13.44 -0.21
C LYS A 111 15.69 12.02 0.15
N GLU A 112 16.98 11.75 0.15
CA GLU A 112 17.53 10.53 0.74
C GLU A 112 17.26 10.50 2.24
N LEU A 113 16.77 9.36 2.74
CA LEU A 113 16.42 9.19 4.14
C LEU A 113 17.60 8.57 4.89
N THR A 114 18.03 9.29 5.93
CA THR A 114 19.00 8.85 6.94
C THR A 114 18.42 9.12 8.33
N ASN A 115 19.05 8.62 9.39
CA ASN A 115 18.61 8.91 10.76
C ASN A 115 18.71 10.42 11.12
N GLU A 116 19.48 11.18 10.39
CA GLU A 116 19.64 12.63 10.59
C GLU A 116 18.65 13.46 9.75
N THR A 117 18.02 12.84 8.76
CA THR A 117 17.09 13.54 7.86
C THR A 117 15.93 14.13 8.65
N ILE A 118 15.63 15.40 8.38
CA ILE A 118 14.46 16.11 8.90
C ILE A 118 13.59 16.51 7.72
N LEU A 119 12.33 16.14 7.79
CA LEU A 119 11.31 16.46 6.80
C LEU A 119 10.29 17.45 7.36
N LYS A 120 9.76 18.29 6.47
CA LYS A 120 8.51 19.03 6.67
C LYS A 120 7.35 18.24 6.08
N LYS A 121 6.13 18.61 6.44
CA LYS A 121 4.92 18.00 5.87
C LYS A 121 4.94 18.02 4.35
N ASP A 122 5.28 19.14 3.75
CA ASP A 122 5.27 19.36 2.29
C ASP A 122 6.40 18.59 1.56
N ASP A 123 7.37 18.03 2.28
CA ASP A 123 8.39 17.13 1.72
C ASP A 123 7.85 15.70 1.51
N VAL A 124 6.67 15.38 2.05
CA VAL A 124 6.08 14.03 2.01
C VAL A 124 4.80 14.06 1.18
N LEU A 125 4.78 13.30 0.10
CA LEU A 125 3.63 13.21 -0.79
C LEU A 125 2.99 11.83 -0.71
N THR A 126 1.66 11.79 -0.78
CA THR A 126 0.93 10.57 -1.12
C THR A 126 1.18 10.20 -2.58
N MET A 127 0.82 9.00 -2.99
CA MET A 127 0.98 8.60 -4.40
C MET A 127 0.05 9.40 -5.33
N SER A 128 -1.15 9.76 -4.86
CA SER A 128 -2.06 10.61 -5.62
C SER A 128 -1.49 12.02 -5.82
N GLU A 129 -0.93 12.64 -4.79
CA GLU A 129 -0.25 13.94 -4.90
C GLU A 129 0.95 13.87 -5.85
N LEU A 130 1.71 12.79 -5.80
CA LEU A 130 2.83 12.57 -6.71
C LEU A 130 2.37 12.45 -8.18
N ILE A 131 1.26 11.75 -8.45
CA ILE A 131 0.67 11.67 -9.80
C ILE A 131 0.31 13.08 -10.29
N LEU A 132 -0.42 13.84 -9.47
CA LEU A 132 -0.86 15.19 -9.80
C LEU A 132 0.31 16.16 -10.03
N SER A 133 1.41 16.00 -9.29
CA SER A 133 2.60 16.86 -9.41
C SER A 133 3.44 16.55 -10.65
N LYS A 134 3.46 15.30 -11.12
CA LYS A 134 4.35 14.85 -12.21
C LYS A 134 3.68 14.66 -13.57
N THR A 135 2.35 14.64 -13.61
CA THR A 135 1.61 14.33 -14.86
C THR A 135 0.51 15.36 -15.13
N SER A 136 -0.07 15.33 -16.32
CA SER A 136 -1.25 16.10 -16.67
C SER A 136 -2.58 15.45 -16.28
N VAL A 137 -2.54 14.29 -15.61
CA VAL A 137 -3.74 13.59 -15.14
C VAL A 137 -4.40 14.37 -14.00
N VAL A 138 -5.72 14.54 -14.08
CA VAL A 138 -6.51 15.26 -13.08
C VAL A 138 -7.33 14.30 -12.22
N ARG A 139 -7.83 13.22 -12.84
CA ARG A 139 -8.75 12.26 -12.20
C ARG A 139 -7.97 11.11 -11.59
N VAL A 140 -7.64 11.27 -10.30
CA VAL A 140 -6.84 10.31 -9.55
C VAL A 140 -7.68 9.68 -8.44
N GLY A 141 -7.45 8.40 -8.19
CA GLY A 141 -7.98 7.68 -7.05
C GLY A 141 -6.98 6.66 -6.52
N CYS A 142 -7.33 6.05 -5.40
CA CYS A 142 -6.59 4.94 -4.84
C CYS A 142 -7.49 3.73 -4.54
N MET A 143 -6.87 2.55 -4.50
CA MET A 143 -7.46 1.29 -4.08
C MET A 143 -6.78 0.82 -2.81
N ALA A 144 -7.52 0.67 -1.71
CA ALA A 144 -7.01 0.16 -0.44
C ALA A 144 -8.02 -0.73 0.26
N GLY A 145 -7.55 -1.64 1.13
CA GLY A 145 -8.37 -2.57 1.89
C GLY A 145 -7.65 -3.88 2.16
N PRO A 146 -8.30 -4.85 2.81
CA PRO A 146 -7.75 -6.17 3.12
C PRO A 146 -7.61 -7.01 1.84
N ASN A 147 -6.53 -6.79 1.10
CA ASN A 147 -6.29 -7.33 -0.23
C ASN A 147 -4.97 -8.11 -0.29
N LEU A 148 -4.85 -9.20 0.45
CA LEU A 148 -3.67 -10.06 0.39
C LEU A 148 -3.60 -10.76 -0.98
N ALA A 149 -2.54 -10.51 -1.75
CA ALA A 149 -2.39 -11.00 -3.13
C ALA A 149 -2.58 -12.53 -3.24
N SER A 150 -2.05 -13.28 -2.28
CA SER A 150 -2.17 -14.74 -2.23
C SER A 150 -3.62 -15.23 -2.01
N GLU A 151 -4.44 -14.48 -1.28
CA GLU A 151 -5.84 -14.83 -1.03
C GLU A 151 -6.72 -14.47 -2.23
N LEU A 152 -6.44 -13.31 -2.86
CA LEU A 152 -7.09 -12.94 -4.12
C LEU A 152 -6.78 -13.96 -5.23
N ALA A 153 -5.53 -14.45 -5.31
CA ALA A 153 -5.13 -15.49 -6.24
C ALA A 153 -5.89 -16.81 -6.02
N LEU A 154 -6.18 -17.15 -4.75
CA LEU A 154 -7.01 -18.31 -4.37
C LEU A 154 -8.51 -18.05 -4.52
N LYS A 155 -8.89 -16.93 -5.13
CA LYS A 155 -10.29 -16.52 -5.37
C LYS A 155 -11.14 -16.46 -4.10
N GLN A 156 -10.53 -16.19 -2.95
CA GLN A 156 -11.26 -16.00 -1.69
C GLN A 156 -12.08 -14.70 -1.72
N PRO A 157 -13.25 -14.67 -1.05
CA PRO A 157 -14.02 -13.43 -0.91
C PRO A 157 -13.20 -12.32 -0.23
N ALA A 158 -13.26 -11.11 -0.80
CA ALA A 158 -12.54 -9.95 -0.29
C ALA A 158 -13.39 -8.67 -0.44
N ALA A 159 -12.92 -7.60 0.20
CA ALA A 159 -13.48 -6.27 0.04
C ALA A 159 -12.35 -5.24 -0.16
N THR A 160 -12.64 -4.20 -0.93
CA THR A 160 -11.72 -3.07 -1.14
C THR A 160 -12.46 -1.75 -1.14
N VAL A 161 -11.74 -0.65 -1.04
CA VAL A 161 -12.26 0.71 -1.17
C VAL A 161 -11.60 1.36 -2.38
N ILE A 162 -12.40 2.00 -3.22
CA ILE A 162 -11.92 2.97 -4.21
C ILE A 162 -12.19 4.36 -3.63
N ALA A 163 -11.14 5.15 -3.48
CA ALA A 163 -11.26 6.50 -2.98
C ALA A 163 -10.80 7.52 -4.03
N SER A 164 -11.57 8.60 -4.17
CA SER A 164 -11.26 9.73 -5.04
C SER A 164 -12.12 10.94 -4.65
N PRO A 165 -11.68 12.19 -4.86
CA PRO A 165 -12.55 13.35 -4.78
C PRO A 165 -13.60 13.42 -5.91
N PHE A 166 -13.47 12.58 -6.95
CA PHE A 166 -14.34 12.52 -8.10
C PHE A 166 -15.24 11.28 -8.05
N ASP A 167 -16.56 11.47 -7.96
CA ASP A 167 -17.55 10.37 -7.96
C ASP A 167 -17.45 9.49 -9.22
N GLU A 168 -17.10 10.09 -10.38
CA GLU A 168 -16.85 9.35 -11.62
C GLU A 168 -15.76 8.28 -11.44
N VAL A 169 -14.65 8.63 -10.79
CA VAL A 169 -13.53 7.71 -10.55
C VAL A 169 -13.96 6.57 -9.64
N ILE A 170 -14.74 6.89 -8.58
CA ILE A 170 -15.27 5.90 -7.65
C ILE A 170 -16.17 4.91 -8.39
N LEU A 171 -17.14 5.42 -9.15
CA LEU A 171 -18.09 4.59 -9.88
C LEU A 171 -17.43 3.71 -10.95
N LEU A 172 -16.45 4.25 -11.67
CA LEU A 172 -15.68 3.48 -12.67
C LEU A 172 -14.83 2.40 -12.01
N GLY A 173 -14.15 2.71 -10.90
CA GLY A 173 -13.38 1.72 -10.15
C GLY A 173 -14.25 0.61 -9.56
N GLN A 174 -15.42 0.98 -9.01
CA GLN A 174 -16.42 0.02 -8.54
C GLN A 174 -16.90 -0.89 -9.68
N LYS A 175 -17.29 -0.31 -10.81
CA LYS A 175 -17.73 -1.07 -11.99
C LYS A 175 -16.64 -2.02 -12.52
N ALA A 176 -15.39 -1.56 -12.54
CA ALA A 176 -14.27 -2.35 -13.06
C ALA A 176 -13.93 -3.56 -12.19
N LEU A 177 -14.07 -3.45 -10.86
CA LEU A 177 -13.55 -4.44 -9.91
C LEU A 177 -14.63 -5.28 -9.23
N THR A 178 -15.89 -4.81 -9.14
CA THR A 178 -16.95 -5.58 -8.45
C THR A 178 -17.22 -6.90 -9.15
N SER A 179 -17.19 -7.97 -8.39
CA SER A 179 -17.50 -9.32 -8.87
C SER A 179 -18.21 -10.13 -7.78
N SER A 180 -18.52 -11.40 -8.05
CA SER A 180 -19.14 -12.30 -7.05
C SER A 180 -18.24 -12.55 -5.83
N ARG A 181 -16.95 -12.26 -5.93
CA ARG A 181 -15.96 -12.49 -4.86
C ARG A 181 -15.26 -11.22 -4.35
N LEU A 182 -15.43 -10.06 -5.02
CA LEU A 182 -14.86 -8.79 -4.58
C LEU A 182 -15.94 -7.73 -4.42
N ARG A 183 -16.15 -7.30 -3.18
CA ARG A 183 -17.01 -6.16 -2.88
C ARG A 183 -16.20 -4.87 -2.87
N VAL A 184 -16.67 -3.85 -3.60
CA VAL A 184 -15.97 -2.57 -3.75
C VAL A 184 -16.79 -1.43 -3.15
N TYR A 185 -16.26 -0.83 -2.10
CA TYR A 185 -16.83 0.37 -1.48
C TYR A 185 -16.27 1.64 -2.11
N GLY A 186 -17.02 2.73 -2.06
CA GLY A 186 -16.57 4.06 -2.48
C GLY A 186 -16.28 4.96 -1.30
N SER A 187 -15.34 5.90 -1.45
CA SER A 187 -15.03 6.95 -0.47
C SER A 187 -14.56 8.22 -1.17
N ASN A 188 -14.98 9.38 -0.67
CA ASN A 188 -14.42 10.67 -1.14
C ASN A 188 -13.20 11.11 -0.32
N GLU A 189 -12.80 10.35 0.71
CA GLU A 189 -11.66 10.62 1.58
C GLU A 189 -10.36 10.03 0.99
N LEU A 190 -9.87 10.57 -0.15
CA LEU A 190 -8.72 10.04 -0.86
C LEU A 190 -7.48 9.96 0.02
N MET A 191 -7.06 11.09 0.60
CA MET A 191 -5.88 11.14 1.48
C MET A 191 -6.03 10.21 2.70
N GLY A 192 -7.22 10.16 3.30
CA GLY A 192 -7.47 9.30 4.45
C GLY A 192 -7.33 7.82 4.14
N VAL A 193 -7.84 7.39 2.99
CA VAL A 193 -7.73 6.00 2.52
C VAL A 193 -6.29 5.64 2.17
N GLU A 194 -5.52 6.54 1.54
CA GLU A 194 -4.10 6.35 1.27
C GLU A 194 -3.31 6.21 2.56
N LEU A 195 -3.45 7.17 3.50
CA LEU A 195 -2.74 7.15 4.78
C LEU A 195 -3.10 5.94 5.64
N ALA A 196 -4.36 5.53 5.68
CA ALA A 196 -4.76 4.31 6.38
C ALA A 196 -4.06 3.07 5.82
N GLY A 197 -3.99 2.95 4.49
CA GLY A 197 -3.26 1.87 3.81
C GLY A 197 -1.74 1.90 4.03
N VAL A 198 -1.15 3.07 4.25
CA VAL A 198 0.29 3.25 4.50
C VAL A 198 0.63 2.99 5.97
N LEU A 199 -0.07 3.68 6.89
CA LEU A 199 0.30 3.70 8.31
C LEU A 199 0.10 2.35 8.99
N LYS A 200 -0.85 1.53 8.58
CA LYS A 200 -0.97 0.15 9.08
C LYS A 200 0.31 -0.69 8.94
N ASN A 201 1.20 -0.33 8.00
CA ASN A 201 2.34 -1.18 7.65
C ASN A 201 3.41 -1.23 8.75
N TYR A 202 3.70 -0.13 9.46
CA TYR A 202 4.62 -0.18 10.59
C TYR A 202 4.03 -0.92 11.80
N VAL A 203 2.72 -0.78 12.02
CA VAL A 203 2.02 -1.55 13.05
C VAL A 203 2.09 -3.06 12.76
N ALA A 204 1.98 -3.43 11.48
CA ALA A 204 2.10 -4.83 11.08
C ALA A 204 3.53 -5.40 11.27
N ILE A 205 4.58 -4.58 11.16
CA ILE A 205 5.94 -5.00 11.53
C ILE A 205 6.00 -5.28 13.04
N ALA A 206 5.51 -4.36 13.87
CA ALA A 206 5.46 -4.55 15.33
C ALA A 206 4.63 -5.79 15.71
N ALA A 207 3.49 -6.04 15.05
CA ALA A 207 2.70 -7.25 15.26
C ALA A 207 3.46 -8.53 14.88
N GLY A 208 4.29 -8.46 13.84
CA GLY A 208 5.20 -9.53 13.44
C GLY A 208 6.25 -9.83 14.49
N ILE A 209 6.82 -8.81 15.14
CA ILE A 209 7.74 -8.96 16.27
C ILE A 209 7.06 -9.70 17.43
N LEU A 210 5.87 -9.24 17.85
CA LEU A 210 5.13 -9.91 18.93
C LEU A 210 4.83 -11.38 18.59
N ALA A 211 4.45 -11.65 17.34
CA ALA A 211 4.19 -13.01 16.89
C ALA A 211 5.45 -13.90 16.86
N GLY A 212 6.60 -13.33 16.44
CA GLY A 212 7.90 -14.02 16.43
C GLY A 212 8.39 -14.37 17.85
N LEU A 213 8.12 -13.51 18.82
CA LEU A 213 8.44 -13.74 20.24
C LEU A 213 7.41 -14.62 20.97
N GLY A 214 6.34 -15.04 20.31
CA GLY A 214 5.31 -15.89 20.93
C GLY A 214 4.34 -15.17 21.86
N TYR A 215 4.22 -13.83 21.78
CA TYR A 215 3.23 -13.10 22.57
C TYR A 215 1.80 -13.44 22.13
N GLY A 216 0.88 -13.47 23.12
CA GLY A 216 -0.51 -13.87 22.93
C GLY A 216 -1.41 -12.76 22.35
N GLU A 217 -2.71 -13.09 22.25
CA GLU A 217 -3.72 -12.24 21.61
C GLU A 217 -3.96 -10.90 22.34
N ASN A 218 -3.81 -10.85 23.68
CA ASN A 218 -3.95 -9.60 24.43
C ASN A 218 -2.91 -8.56 24.02
N SER A 219 -1.64 -8.96 23.83
CA SER A 219 -0.56 -8.08 23.40
C SER A 219 -0.77 -7.60 21.97
N LYS A 220 -1.26 -8.47 21.08
CA LYS A 220 -1.60 -8.10 19.71
C LYS A 220 -2.78 -7.14 19.66
N ALA A 221 -3.85 -7.39 20.45
CA ALA A 221 -5.00 -6.51 20.52
C ALA A 221 -4.62 -5.12 21.02
N MET A 222 -3.82 -5.05 22.11
CA MET A 222 -3.27 -3.78 22.62
C MET A 222 -2.49 -3.03 21.52
N LEU A 223 -1.56 -3.71 20.84
CA LEU A 223 -0.77 -3.09 19.77
C LEU A 223 -1.63 -2.60 18.61
N ILE A 224 -2.61 -3.38 18.16
CA ILE A 224 -3.50 -3.01 17.05
C ILE A 224 -4.34 -1.79 17.43
N THR A 225 -4.88 -1.75 18.64
CA THR A 225 -5.69 -0.61 19.13
C THR A 225 -4.84 0.64 19.25
N SER A 226 -3.68 0.57 19.93
CA SER A 226 -2.78 1.71 20.08
C SER A 226 -2.20 2.17 18.74
N GLY A 227 -1.85 1.23 17.85
CA GLY A 227 -1.37 1.53 16.51
C GLY A 227 -2.42 2.18 15.61
N MET A 228 -3.70 1.83 15.78
CA MET A 228 -4.81 2.50 15.10
C MET A 228 -4.93 3.95 15.60
N ALA A 229 -4.94 4.17 16.92
CA ALA A 229 -5.04 5.49 17.52
C ALA A 229 -3.85 6.38 17.09
N GLU A 230 -2.62 5.87 17.15
CA GLU A 230 -1.43 6.57 16.68
C GLU A 230 -1.51 6.89 15.18
N SER A 231 -1.99 5.96 14.35
CA SER A 231 -2.15 6.19 12.91
C SER A 231 -3.17 7.28 12.60
N ILE A 232 -4.28 7.34 13.34
CA ILE A 232 -5.28 8.42 13.23
C ILE A 232 -4.66 9.76 13.61
N TYR A 233 -3.90 9.82 14.72
CA TYR A 233 -3.22 11.03 15.15
C TYR A 233 -2.23 11.54 14.09
N ILE A 234 -1.39 10.66 13.54
CA ILE A 234 -0.45 11.00 12.47
C ILE A 234 -1.21 11.51 11.24
N ALA A 235 -2.29 10.85 10.84
CA ALA A 235 -3.08 11.25 9.68
C ALA A 235 -3.72 12.63 9.86
N LYS A 236 -4.24 12.95 11.06
CA LYS A 236 -4.76 14.29 11.40
C LYS A 236 -3.66 15.36 11.29
N ALA A 237 -2.45 15.07 11.80
CA ALA A 237 -1.31 15.97 11.67
C ALA A 237 -0.90 16.22 10.22
N LEU A 238 -1.06 15.20 9.36
CA LEU A 238 -0.83 15.29 7.91
C LEU A 238 -2.01 15.92 7.14
N GLY A 239 -3.12 16.29 7.80
CA GLY A 239 -4.25 17.01 7.21
C GLY A 239 -5.40 16.14 6.73
N SER A 240 -5.46 14.89 7.19
CA SER A 240 -6.58 13.97 6.97
C SER A 240 -7.52 13.93 8.19
N ASN A 241 -8.47 13.01 8.19
CA ASN A 241 -9.40 12.74 9.29
C ASN A 241 -9.46 11.24 9.61
N GLU A 242 -10.17 10.90 10.70
CA GLU A 242 -10.30 9.53 11.18
C GLU A 242 -11.24 8.63 10.37
N LYS A 243 -12.10 9.19 9.53
CA LYS A 243 -13.22 8.47 8.90
C LYS A 243 -12.77 7.24 8.09
N ALA A 244 -11.70 7.38 7.31
CA ALA A 244 -11.17 6.28 6.50
C ALA A 244 -10.60 5.13 7.35
N PHE A 245 -10.12 5.44 8.57
CA PHE A 245 -9.52 4.46 9.46
C PHE A 245 -10.53 3.51 10.08
N LEU A 246 -11.79 3.91 10.20
CA LEU A 246 -12.87 3.08 10.75
C LEU A 246 -13.47 2.10 9.73
N GLY A 247 -13.02 2.16 8.47
CA GLY A 247 -13.53 1.34 7.37
C GLY A 247 -12.59 0.20 6.94
N MET A 248 -12.88 -0.37 5.76
CA MET A 248 -12.10 -1.48 5.17
C MET A 248 -10.66 -1.10 4.87
N ALA A 249 -10.39 0.15 4.47
CA ALA A 249 -9.02 0.62 4.20
C ALA A 249 -8.18 0.82 5.47
N GLY A 250 -8.83 1.09 6.61
CA GLY A 250 -8.21 1.26 7.93
C GLY A 250 -8.26 -0.03 8.75
N VAL A 251 -9.21 -0.12 9.69
CA VAL A 251 -9.29 -1.24 10.64
C VAL A 251 -9.32 -2.60 9.95
N GLY A 252 -10.03 -2.74 8.81
CA GLY A 252 -10.10 -4.01 8.08
C GLY A 252 -8.73 -4.46 7.57
N ASP A 253 -8.00 -3.56 6.89
CA ASP A 253 -6.68 -3.85 6.33
C ASP A 253 -5.60 -3.97 7.41
N LEU A 254 -5.71 -3.22 8.51
CA LEU A 254 -4.83 -3.32 9.66
C LEU A 254 -4.92 -4.72 10.31
N ILE A 255 -6.13 -5.17 10.64
CA ILE A 255 -6.36 -6.49 11.24
C ILE A 255 -5.85 -7.61 10.32
N ALA A 256 -6.20 -7.56 9.03
CA ALA A 256 -5.77 -8.56 8.06
C ALA A 256 -4.23 -8.62 7.94
N THR A 257 -3.57 -7.45 7.94
CA THR A 257 -2.12 -7.36 7.76
C THR A 257 -1.35 -7.76 9.02
N CYS A 258 -1.82 -7.38 10.21
CA CYS A 258 -1.18 -7.71 11.48
C CYS A 258 -1.29 -9.21 11.82
N ASN A 259 -2.38 -9.88 11.44
CA ASN A 259 -2.60 -11.28 11.79
C ASN A 259 -2.11 -12.28 10.73
N SER A 260 -1.70 -11.82 9.56
CA SER A 260 -1.33 -12.71 8.45
C SER A 260 0.18 -12.89 8.34
N SER A 261 0.64 -14.14 8.41
CA SER A 261 2.02 -14.52 8.05
C SER A 261 2.33 -14.31 6.54
N LYS A 262 1.31 -14.08 5.71
CA LYS A 262 1.47 -13.74 4.29
C LYS A 262 1.72 -12.24 4.07
N SER A 263 1.63 -11.43 5.13
CA SER A 263 1.96 -10.02 5.10
C SER A 263 3.48 -9.83 5.10
N ARG A 264 4.01 -9.16 4.10
CA ARG A 264 5.45 -8.81 4.01
C ARG A 264 5.93 -8.04 5.24
N ASN A 265 5.13 -7.10 5.73
CA ASN A 265 5.47 -6.32 6.91
C ASN A 265 5.49 -7.19 8.18
N ASN A 266 4.50 -8.08 8.35
CA ASN A 266 4.50 -9.04 9.45
C ASN A 266 5.71 -10.00 9.37
N THR A 267 6.10 -10.42 8.17
CA THR A 267 7.30 -11.26 7.94
C THR A 267 8.58 -10.53 8.35
N VAL A 268 8.74 -9.25 8.02
CA VAL A 268 9.86 -8.43 8.50
C VAL A 268 9.92 -8.45 10.03
N GLY A 269 8.79 -8.21 10.70
CA GLY A 269 8.74 -8.24 12.16
C GLY A 269 9.16 -9.58 12.76
N ARG A 270 8.75 -10.70 12.16
CA ARG A 270 9.17 -12.04 12.59
C ARG A 270 10.67 -12.25 12.45
N TYR A 271 11.27 -11.83 11.34
CA TYR A 271 12.71 -11.91 11.14
C TYR A 271 13.49 -11.03 12.11
N LEU A 272 12.98 -9.81 12.42
CA LEU A 272 13.56 -8.99 13.49
C LEU A 272 13.52 -9.71 14.85
N ALA A 273 12.43 -10.42 15.16
CA ALA A 273 12.33 -11.23 16.39
C ALA A 273 13.28 -12.44 16.41
N GLU A 274 13.69 -12.94 15.24
CA GLU A 274 14.75 -13.96 15.09
C GLU A 274 16.16 -13.37 15.22
N GLY A 275 16.29 -12.04 15.36
CA GLY A 275 17.56 -11.33 15.51
C GLY A 275 18.24 -10.95 14.19
N LEU A 276 17.56 -11.04 13.04
CA LEU A 276 18.11 -10.61 11.77
C LEU A 276 18.14 -9.07 11.67
N THR A 277 19.16 -8.54 11.03
CA THR A 277 19.25 -7.12 10.66
C THR A 277 18.35 -6.81 9.46
N ILE A 278 18.06 -5.53 9.23
CA ILE A 278 17.23 -5.13 8.09
C ILE A 278 17.91 -5.44 6.74
N GLU A 279 19.23 -5.39 6.68
CA GLU A 279 20.02 -5.75 5.51
C GLU A 279 19.87 -7.24 5.18
N GLU A 280 20.02 -8.12 6.18
CA GLU A 280 19.83 -9.58 6.03
C GLU A 280 18.37 -9.91 5.63
N ILE A 281 17.40 -9.17 6.17
CA ILE A 281 15.97 -9.33 5.81
C ILE A 281 15.75 -8.94 4.35
N ASN A 282 16.33 -7.83 3.89
CA ASN A 282 16.22 -7.38 2.50
C ASN A 282 16.83 -8.39 1.51
N GLU A 283 17.91 -9.07 1.88
CA GLU A 283 18.51 -10.15 1.08
C GLU A 283 17.61 -11.40 0.99
N LYS A 284 16.91 -11.72 2.08
CA LYS A 284 15.97 -12.87 2.13
C LYS A 284 14.66 -12.61 1.41
N MET A 285 14.19 -11.36 1.39
CA MET A 285 12.87 -11.02 0.86
C MET A 285 12.95 -10.64 -0.62
N THR A 286 12.13 -11.27 -1.44
CA THR A 286 12.05 -10.99 -2.89
C THR A 286 11.16 -9.79 -3.22
N GLU A 287 10.39 -9.30 -2.27
CA GLU A 287 9.45 -8.20 -2.45
C GLU A 287 9.58 -7.17 -1.32
N VAL A 288 9.40 -5.89 -1.67
CA VAL A 288 9.54 -4.75 -0.75
C VAL A 288 8.48 -4.78 0.35
N ALA A 289 8.89 -4.50 1.59
CA ALA A 289 8.01 -4.22 2.72
C ALA A 289 7.94 -2.70 2.95
N GLU A 290 6.85 -2.09 2.54
CA GLU A 290 6.67 -0.62 2.57
C GLU A 290 6.75 -0.02 3.99
N GLY A 291 6.44 -0.82 5.02
CA GLY A 291 6.45 -0.38 6.42
C GLY A 291 7.83 0.07 6.91
N VAL A 292 8.90 -0.52 6.40
CA VAL A 292 10.29 -0.16 6.77
C VAL A 292 10.58 1.29 6.38
N LYS A 293 10.28 1.66 5.14
CA LYS A 293 10.41 3.04 4.65
C LYS A 293 9.44 3.99 5.38
N THR A 294 8.22 3.53 5.68
CA THR A 294 7.24 4.33 6.41
C THR A 294 7.77 4.72 7.79
N VAL A 295 8.36 3.79 8.55
CA VAL A 295 9.01 4.09 9.85
C VAL A 295 10.05 5.20 9.71
N GLN A 296 10.91 5.12 8.71
CA GLN A 296 11.96 6.11 8.49
C GLN A 296 11.41 7.49 8.12
N ILE A 297 10.34 7.56 7.31
CA ILE A 297 9.65 8.82 6.98
C ILE A 297 9.03 9.43 8.25
N LEU A 298 8.34 8.64 9.08
CA LEU A 298 7.73 9.11 10.31
C LEU A 298 8.78 9.63 11.28
N HIS A 299 9.91 8.94 11.43
CA HIS A 299 11.03 9.43 12.24
C HIS A 299 11.60 10.75 11.70
N ALA A 300 11.70 10.91 10.39
CA ALA A 300 12.18 12.15 9.77
C ALA A 300 11.22 13.34 9.98
N LEU A 301 9.92 13.07 10.25
CA LEU A 301 8.91 14.08 10.59
C LEU A 301 8.88 14.46 12.09
N ARG A 302 9.79 13.94 12.94
CA ARG A 302 9.81 14.13 14.40
C ARG A 302 9.77 15.59 14.86
N ASN A 303 10.31 16.51 14.06
CA ASN A 303 10.29 17.95 14.38
C ASN A 303 8.96 18.63 14.04
N TYR A 304 8.00 17.91 13.47
CA TYR A 304 6.66 18.39 13.15
C TYR A 304 5.67 18.24 14.33
N ASN A 305 6.17 18.01 15.56
CA ASN A 305 5.39 17.73 16.77
C ASN A 305 4.44 16.53 16.65
N ILE A 306 4.79 15.56 15.82
CA ILE A 306 4.05 14.29 15.74
C ILE A 306 4.58 13.37 16.83
N VAL A 307 3.75 13.09 17.82
CA VAL A 307 4.05 12.10 18.87
C VAL A 307 3.61 10.74 18.36
N ALA A 308 4.56 9.87 18.03
CA ALA A 308 4.31 8.55 17.44
C ALA A 308 5.16 7.47 18.13
N PRO A 309 4.84 7.10 19.38
CA PRO A 309 5.70 6.23 20.20
C PRO A 309 5.95 4.86 19.60
N ILE A 310 4.98 4.26 18.90
CA ILE A 310 5.17 2.96 18.24
C ILE A 310 6.12 3.11 17.05
N ALA A 311 5.92 4.13 16.20
CA ALA A 311 6.79 4.40 15.08
C ALA A 311 8.22 4.74 15.53
N ASP A 312 8.38 5.53 16.60
CA ASP A 312 9.69 5.88 17.18
C ASP A 312 10.43 4.66 17.72
N VAL A 313 9.73 3.77 18.45
CA VAL A 313 10.33 2.52 18.94
C VAL A 313 10.69 1.61 17.77
N MET A 314 9.87 1.53 16.74
CA MET A 314 10.18 0.76 15.54
C MET A 314 11.43 1.31 14.82
N ASN A 315 11.60 2.64 14.75
CA ASN A 315 12.82 3.24 14.21
C ASN A 315 14.05 2.84 15.01
N LYS A 316 13.97 2.91 16.34
CA LYS A 316 15.09 2.53 17.24
C LYS A 316 15.49 1.07 17.07
N ILE A 317 14.50 0.17 16.94
CA ILE A 317 14.77 -1.27 16.73
C ILE A 317 15.41 -1.50 15.35
N ILE A 318 14.84 -0.92 14.29
CA ILE A 318 15.25 -1.21 12.91
C ILE A 318 16.60 -0.55 12.55
N TYR A 319 16.82 0.70 13.00
CA TYR A 319 17.93 1.53 12.51
C TYR A 319 18.96 1.91 13.57
N GLU A 320 18.64 1.82 14.87
CA GLU A 320 19.52 2.25 15.95
C GLU A 320 20.04 1.06 16.79
N GLY A 321 19.64 -0.18 16.45
CA GLY A 321 20.10 -1.39 17.14
C GLY A 321 19.58 -1.54 18.57
N VAL A 322 18.49 -0.86 18.94
CA VAL A 322 17.85 -1.02 20.26
C VAL A 322 17.20 -2.40 20.34
N SER A 323 17.44 -3.13 21.44
CA SER A 323 16.83 -4.46 21.62
C SER A 323 15.31 -4.36 21.67
N ILE A 324 14.63 -5.42 21.21
CA ILE A 324 13.16 -5.48 21.21
C ILE A 324 12.61 -5.39 22.64
N GLU A 325 13.27 -6.01 23.63
CA GLU A 325 12.85 -5.93 25.03
C GLU A 325 12.92 -4.49 25.54
N THR A 326 13.99 -3.76 25.21
CA THR A 326 14.13 -2.34 25.56
C THR A 326 13.02 -1.52 24.89
N GLY A 327 12.77 -1.74 23.60
CA GLY A 327 11.70 -1.07 22.85
C GLY A 327 10.31 -1.33 23.46
N LEU A 328 10.01 -2.57 23.81
CA LEU A 328 8.77 -2.94 24.46
C LEU A 328 8.62 -2.26 25.83
N GLY A 329 9.72 -2.20 26.59
CA GLY A 329 9.77 -1.51 27.87
C GLY A 329 9.52 -0.01 27.74
N LEU A 330 9.96 0.64 26.66
CA LEU A 330 9.66 2.04 26.37
C LEU A 330 8.18 2.27 26.08
N LEU A 331 7.55 1.41 25.26
CA LEU A 331 6.12 1.50 24.97
C LEU A 331 5.26 1.30 26.22
N MET A 332 5.58 0.31 27.07
CA MET A 332 4.83 0.05 28.29
C MET A 332 4.92 1.15 29.35
N ARG A 333 5.93 2.00 29.26
CA ARG A 333 6.12 3.16 30.16
C ARG A 333 5.65 4.49 29.55
N PHE A 334 5.18 4.46 28.32
CA PHE A 334 4.71 5.68 27.67
C PHE A 334 3.49 6.22 28.45
N PRO A 335 3.50 7.50 28.83
CA PRO A 335 2.46 8.08 29.68
C PRO A 335 1.17 8.27 28.90
N THR A 336 0.33 7.27 28.86
CA THR A 336 -1.06 7.34 28.39
C THR A 336 -1.98 7.13 29.56
N THR A 337 -2.95 8.01 29.76
CA THR A 337 -3.90 7.96 30.87
C THR A 337 -5.32 7.63 30.41
N GLU A 338 -5.63 7.92 29.15
CA GLU A 338 -6.93 7.64 28.52
C GLU A 338 -6.78 6.67 27.36
N ASP A 339 -7.77 5.81 27.14
CA ASP A 339 -7.76 4.77 26.09
C ASP A 339 -7.66 5.36 24.67
N THR A 340 -8.09 6.62 24.50
CA THR A 340 -8.14 7.33 23.21
C THR A 340 -7.33 8.62 23.17
N ASP A 341 -6.30 8.76 24.02
CA ASP A 341 -5.49 9.98 24.17
C ASP A 341 -4.91 10.50 22.82
N PHE A 342 -4.67 9.63 21.85
CA PHE A 342 -4.17 10.00 20.52
C PHE A 342 -5.26 10.46 19.53
N VAL A 343 -6.53 10.36 19.89
CA VAL A 343 -7.65 10.68 18.98
C VAL A 343 -8.16 12.11 19.17
N ASN A 344 -7.85 12.75 20.30
CA ASN A 344 -8.31 14.08 20.70
C ASN A 344 -7.45 15.24 20.19
#